data_ae01352279f0cbadc484871a57d6fc62
#
_entry.id   ae01352279f0cbadc484871a57d6fc62
#
_cell.length_a   1.000
_cell.length_b   1.000
_cell.length_c   1.000
_cell.angle_alpha   90.00
_cell.angle_beta   90.00
_cell.angle_gamma   90.00
#
_symmetry.space_group_name_H-M   'P 1'
#
loop_
_entity.id
_entity.type
_entity.pdbx_description
1 polymer ?
#
loop_
_entity_poly.entity_id
_entity_poly.type
_entity_poly.pdbx_seq_one_letter_code
_entity_poly.pdbx_strand_id
1 'polypeptide(L)'
;MMEGTYYKEWSAVLDREMEFKVYGHGGVPVLALPARGGRFYDWENNGMPDAAARLLHEGKIQLFCADSIDGESLLAGNESPRRRAEMQEKYFVYLTSELAARIAELNAPERKEKPLIWCVGVDTGAYQAVQCRLRRPRTFAGAMGLSGLYDMGRFLGSAEAVSYTHLRAHETLSDL
;
A
#
# COMPACT_ATOMS: atom_id res chain seq x y z
N MET A 1 6.10 -22.04 -9.68
CA MET A 1 5.28 -20.99 -9.03
C MET A 1 5.85 -20.73 -7.65
N MET A 2 6.20 -19.48 -7.36
CA MET A 2 6.76 -19.10 -6.06
C MET A 2 5.69 -19.21 -4.98
N GLU A 3 5.96 -19.97 -3.91
CA GLU A 3 5.01 -20.11 -2.80
C GLU A 3 5.13 -18.95 -1.83
N GLY A 4 4.00 -18.34 -1.47
CA GLY A 4 3.93 -17.22 -0.53
C GLY A 4 3.13 -17.57 0.72
N THR A 5 3.47 -16.93 1.84
CA THR A 5 2.75 -17.08 3.11
C THR A 5 1.58 -16.09 3.14
N TYR A 6 0.37 -16.59 3.34
CA TYR A 6 -0.85 -15.79 3.44
C TYR A 6 -1.10 -15.33 4.87
N TYR A 7 -1.55 -14.09 5.00
CA TYR A 7 -1.95 -13.45 6.25
C TYR A 7 -3.32 -12.83 6.12
N LYS A 8 -4.10 -12.91 7.20
CA LYS A 8 -5.39 -12.26 7.37
C LYS A 8 -5.43 -11.71 8.79
N GLU A 9 -5.39 -10.40 8.93
CA GLU A 9 -5.21 -9.72 10.20
C GLU A 9 -6.20 -8.58 10.36
N TRP A 10 -6.65 -8.34 11.60
CA TRP A 10 -7.58 -7.26 11.91
C TRP A 10 -6.89 -5.89 11.81
N SER A 11 -7.51 -4.98 11.09
CA SER A 11 -7.14 -3.56 11.04
C SER A 11 -8.05 -2.74 11.94
N ALA A 12 -7.51 -2.11 12.97
CA ALA A 12 -8.26 -1.22 13.85
C ALA A 12 -8.65 0.07 13.13
N VAL A 13 -7.81 0.56 12.23
CA VAL A 13 -8.07 1.77 11.43
C VAL A 13 -9.23 1.58 10.46
N LEU A 14 -9.31 0.41 9.81
CA LEU A 14 -10.34 0.10 8.81
C LEU A 14 -11.57 -0.60 9.43
N ASP A 15 -11.46 -1.05 10.70
CA ASP A 15 -12.50 -1.82 11.41
C ASP A 15 -12.92 -3.07 10.64
N ARG A 16 -11.91 -3.82 10.11
CA ARG A 16 -12.11 -5.04 9.32
C ARG A 16 -10.86 -5.90 9.25
N GLU A 17 -11.02 -7.13 8.80
CA GLU A 17 -9.90 -7.97 8.41
C GLU A 17 -9.31 -7.51 7.06
N MET A 18 -7.98 -7.42 7.01
CA MET A 18 -7.21 -7.13 5.81
C MET A 18 -6.33 -8.32 5.46
N GLU A 19 -6.15 -8.56 4.18
CA GLU A 19 -5.43 -9.71 3.66
C GLU A 19 -4.17 -9.26 2.92
N PHE A 20 -3.10 -10.03 3.10
CA PHE A 20 -1.86 -9.84 2.33
C PHE A 20 -1.10 -11.15 2.20
N LYS A 21 -0.19 -11.21 1.22
CA LYS A 21 0.64 -12.39 0.98
C LYS A 21 2.11 -11.99 0.89
N VAL A 22 2.99 -12.77 1.48
CA VAL A 22 4.42 -12.48 1.61
C VAL A 22 5.23 -13.52 0.87
N TYR A 23 6.18 -13.07 0.05
CA TYR A 23 7.09 -13.91 -0.70
C TYR A 23 8.54 -13.56 -0.34
N GLY A 24 9.39 -14.60 -0.23
CA GLY A 24 10.76 -14.44 0.23
C GLY A 24 10.89 -14.39 1.75
N HIS A 25 12.10 -14.22 2.25
CA HIS A 25 12.43 -14.42 3.66
C HIS A 25 13.32 -13.32 4.26
N GLY A 26 13.54 -12.21 3.54
CA GLY A 26 14.37 -11.10 4.02
C GLY A 26 14.81 -10.16 2.90
N GLY A 27 15.79 -9.32 3.18
CA GLY A 27 16.29 -8.30 2.26
C GLY A 27 15.51 -6.99 2.34
N VAL A 28 15.42 -6.26 1.24
CA VAL A 28 14.66 -5.01 1.18
C VAL A 28 13.17 -5.32 1.15
N PRO A 29 12.37 -4.81 2.09
CA PRO A 29 10.93 -5.00 2.06
C PRO A 29 10.30 -4.17 0.94
N VAL A 30 9.47 -4.81 0.12
CA VAL A 30 8.75 -4.20 -1.00
C VAL A 30 7.26 -4.40 -0.79
N LEU A 31 6.53 -3.31 -0.53
CA LEU A 31 5.08 -3.30 -0.48
C LEU A 31 4.52 -3.16 -1.90
N ALA A 32 3.77 -4.15 -2.36
CA ALA A 32 3.16 -4.22 -3.67
C ALA A 32 1.65 -3.98 -3.57
N LEU A 33 1.18 -2.93 -4.22
CA LEU A 33 -0.21 -2.48 -4.21
C LEU A 33 -0.86 -2.79 -5.57
N PRO A 34 -2.04 -3.43 -5.57
CA PRO A 34 -2.69 -3.92 -6.79
C PRO A 34 -3.25 -2.77 -7.63
N ALA A 35 -3.66 -3.09 -8.85
CA ALA A 35 -4.44 -2.20 -9.69
C ALA A 35 -5.84 -1.97 -9.09
N ARG A 36 -6.60 -1.09 -9.72
CA ARG A 36 -7.96 -0.70 -9.36
C ARG A 36 -8.86 -1.89 -9.01
N GLY A 37 -9.41 -1.88 -7.79
CA GLY A 37 -10.28 -2.94 -7.29
C GLY A 37 -9.59 -4.29 -7.12
N GLY A 38 -8.26 -4.31 -7.20
CA GLY A 38 -7.46 -5.52 -7.14
C GLY A 38 -7.29 -6.07 -5.73
N ARG A 39 -6.77 -7.30 -5.67
CA ARG A 39 -6.57 -8.07 -4.47
C ARG A 39 -5.10 -8.44 -4.27
N PHE A 40 -4.76 -8.87 -3.07
CA PHE A 40 -3.40 -9.28 -2.69
C PHE A 40 -2.78 -10.36 -3.59
N TYR A 41 -3.60 -11.16 -4.28
CA TYR A 41 -3.15 -12.24 -5.17
C TYR A 41 -2.94 -11.80 -6.64
N ASP A 42 -3.28 -10.56 -7.00
CA ASP A 42 -3.18 -10.12 -8.41
C ASP A 42 -1.75 -10.08 -8.92
N TRP A 43 -0.80 -9.71 -8.06
CA TRP A 43 0.62 -9.76 -8.40
C TRP A 43 1.09 -11.19 -8.68
N GLU A 44 0.59 -12.18 -7.92
CA GLU A 44 0.85 -13.60 -8.15
C GLU A 44 0.21 -14.08 -9.45
N ASN A 45 -1.06 -13.76 -9.68
CA ASN A 45 -1.78 -14.13 -10.90
C ASN A 45 -1.13 -13.59 -12.17
N ASN A 46 -0.44 -12.44 -12.06
CA ASN A 46 0.32 -11.83 -13.14
C ASN A 46 1.81 -12.27 -13.18
N GLY A 47 2.19 -13.27 -12.41
CA GLY A 47 3.52 -13.89 -12.45
C GLY A 47 4.66 -13.07 -11.87
N MET A 48 4.38 -11.99 -11.13
CA MET A 48 5.42 -11.11 -10.59
C MET A 48 6.33 -11.79 -9.56
N PRO A 49 5.83 -12.61 -8.61
CA PRO A 49 6.71 -13.35 -7.71
C PRO A 49 7.63 -14.32 -8.44
N ASP A 50 7.14 -14.98 -9.50
CA ASP A 50 7.98 -15.87 -10.31
C ASP A 50 9.04 -15.08 -11.11
N ALA A 51 8.69 -13.93 -11.65
CA ALA A 51 9.64 -13.04 -12.33
C ALA A 51 10.73 -12.52 -11.38
N ALA A 52 10.38 -12.29 -10.11
CA ALA A 52 11.30 -11.87 -9.07
C ALA A 52 11.98 -13.02 -8.31
N ALA A 53 11.71 -14.28 -8.68
CA ALA A 53 12.09 -15.47 -7.91
C ALA A 53 13.57 -15.50 -7.50
N ARG A 54 14.47 -15.12 -8.39
CA ARG A 54 15.90 -15.06 -8.09
C ARG A 54 16.20 -14.11 -6.92
N LEU A 55 15.63 -12.89 -6.93
CA LEU A 55 15.85 -11.90 -5.88
C LEU A 55 15.23 -12.34 -4.54
N LEU A 56 14.08 -12.99 -4.61
CA LEU A 56 13.36 -13.52 -3.44
C LEU A 56 14.14 -14.71 -2.82
N HIS A 57 14.64 -15.65 -3.63
CA HIS A 57 15.45 -16.78 -3.15
C HIS A 57 16.80 -16.36 -2.58
N GLU A 58 17.46 -15.37 -3.20
CA GLU A 58 18.71 -14.81 -2.71
C GLU A 58 18.54 -13.92 -1.45
N GLY A 59 17.32 -13.70 -0.99
CA GLY A 59 17.03 -12.82 0.14
C GLY A 59 17.40 -11.35 -0.12
N LYS A 60 17.39 -10.91 -1.38
CA LYS A 60 17.66 -9.51 -1.75
C LYS A 60 16.46 -8.62 -1.49
N ILE A 61 15.27 -9.15 -1.72
CA ILE A 61 14.00 -8.51 -1.47
C ILE A 61 13.04 -9.47 -0.77
N GLN A 62 12.08 -8.90 -0.05
CA GLN A 62 10.89 -9.61 0.43
C GLN A 62 9.66 -8.85 -0.03
N LEU A 63 8.75 -9.51 -0.72
CA LEU A 63 7.59 -8.91 -1.36
C LEU A 63 6.34 -9.09 -0.49
N PHE A 64 5.63 -8.01 -0.21
CA PHE A 64 4.39 -7.96 0.55
C PHE A 64 3.26 -7.47 -0.36
N CYS A 65 2.42 -8.37 -0.85
CA CYS A 65 1.30 -8.07 -1.73
C CYS A 65 0.05 -7.83 -0.89
N ALA A 66 -0.43 -6.60 -0.81
CA ALA A 66 -1.56 -6.21 0.03
C ALA A 66 -2.86 -6.05 -0.77
N ASP A 67 -3.99 -6.20 -0.08
CA ASP A 67 -5.32 -5.90 -0.61
C ASP A 67 -5.53 -4.40 -0.82
N SER A 68 -6.41 -4.04 -1.76
CA SER A 68 -7.00 -2.71 -1.85
C SER A 68 -8.36 -2.65 -1.13
N ILE A 69 -8.82 -1.43 -0.88
CA ILE A 69 -10.20 -1.14 -0.44
C ILE A 69 -10.93 -0.24 -1.45
N ASP A 70 -10.50 -0.26 -2.70
CA ASP A 70 -11.01 0.65 -3.74
C ASP A 70 -12.53 0.57 -3.89
N GLY A 71 -13.12 -0.62 -3.72
CA GLY A 71 -14.57 -0.82 -3.76
C GLY A 71 -15.34 -0.06 -2.69
N GLU A 72 -14.70 0.26 -1.56
CA GLU A 72 -15.27 1.01 -0.43
C GLU A 72 -14.77 2.47 -0.38
N SER A 73 -13.83 2.82 -1.24
CA SER A 73 -13.23 4.15 -1.33
C SER A 73 -13.38 4.75 -2.74
N LEU A 74 -12.36 4.71 -3.55
CA LEU A 74 -12.32 5.37 -4.86
C LEU A 74 -13.44 4.91 -5.82
N LEU A 75 -13.84 3.63 -5.78
CA LEU A 75 -14.84 3.04 -6.65
C LEU A 75 -16.25 2.97 -6.03
N ALA A 76 -16.43 3.44 -4.80
CA ALA A 76 -17.73 3.46 -4.12
C ALA A 76 -18.66 4.54 -4.72
N GLY A 77 -19.18 4.30 -5.92
CA GLY A 77 -19.97 5.28 -6.69
C GLY A 77 -21.29 5.69 -6.06
N ASN A 78 -21.80 4.91 -5.08
CA ASN A 78 -22.98 5.20 -4.27
C ASN A 78 -22.69 6.09 -3.05
N GLU A 79 -21.40 6.31 -2.74
CA GLU A 79 -20.97 7.13 -1.61
C GLU A 79 -20.64 8.57 -2.04
N SER A 80 -20.78 9.51 -1.09
CA SER A 80 -20.39 10.91 -1.35
C SER A 80 -18.88 11.02 -1.62
N PRO A 81 -18.45 12.01 -2.42
CA PRO A 81 -17.03 12.25 -2.67
C PRO A 81 -16.20 12.41 -1.38
N ARG A 82 -16.78 13.09 -0.38
CA ARG A 82 -16.15 13.26 0.93
C ARG A 82 -15.95 11.92 1.65
N ARG A 83 -16.99 11.06 1.69
CA ARG A 83 -16.88 9.73 2.32
C ARG A 83 -15.84 8.87 1.67
N ARG A 84 -15.77 8.90 0.34
CA ARG A 84 -14.75 8.18 -0.44
C ARG A 84 -13.34 8.67 -0.13
N ALA A 85 -13.14 9.99 0.00
CA ALA A 85 -11.87 10.57 0.41
C ALA A 85 -11.49 10.19 1.85
N GLU A 86 -12.44 10.20 2.79
CA GLU A 86 -12.23 9.75 4.18
C GLU A 86 -11.78 8.27 4.26
N MET A 87 -12.42 7.40 3.49
CA MET A 87 -12.02 5.99 3.41
C MET A 87 -10.64 5.81 2.80
N GLN A 88 -10.31 6.62 1.80
CA GLN A 88 -8.98 6.65 1.19
C GLN A 88 -7.89 7.07 2.18
N GLU A 89 -8.18 8.06 3.04
CA GLU A 89 -7.26 8.47 4.11
C GLU A 89 -7.11 7.36 5.18
N LYS A 90 -8.17 6.67 5.55
CA LYS A 90 -8.07 5.51 6.44
C LYS A 90 -7.18 4.41 5.85
N TYR A 91 -7.32 4.14 4.55
CA TYR A 91 -6.46 3.17 3.88
C TYR A 91 -4.99 3.61 3.88
N PHE A 92 -4.72 4.89 3.63
CA PHE A 92 -3.38 5.44 3.76
C PHE A 92 -2.81 5.26 5.18
N VAL A 93 -3.60 5.52 6.22
CA VAL A 93 -3.18 5.30 7.61
C VAL A 93 -2.91 3.81 7.87
N TYR A 94 -3.77 2.91 7.40
CA TYR A 94 -3.54 1.46 7.48
C TYR A 94 -2.19 1.06 6.87
N LEU A 95 -1.92 1.47 5.63
CA LEU A 95 -0.68 1.15 4.92
C LEU A 95 0.56 1.67 5.65
N THR A 96 0.48 2.88 6.21
CA THR A 96 1.65 3.59 6.75
C THR A 96 1.88 3.38 8.24
N SER A 97 0.91 2.89 8.99
CA SER A 97 1.02 2.57 10.41
C SER A 97 0.94 1.06 10.68
N GLU A 98 -0.22 0.44 10.45
CA GLU A 98 -0.44 -0.97 10.81
C GLU A 98 0.38 -1.91 9.92
N LEU A 99 0.18 -1.83 8.60
CA LEU A 99 0.87 -2.73 7.67
C LEU A 99 2.39 -2.46 7.63
N ALA A 100 2.82 -1.20 7.67
CA ALA A 100 4.24 -0.87 7.71
C ALA A 100 4.94 -1.43 8.97
N ALA A 101 4.28 -1.37 10.13
CA ALA A 101 4.79 -1.98 11.35
C ALA A 101 4.89 -3.50 11.21
N ARG A 102 3.85 -4.13 10.64
CA ARG A 102 3.81 -5.57 10.42
C ARG A 102 4.87 -6.04 9.43
N ILE A 103 5.09 -5.29 8.35
CA ILE A 103 6.18 -5.53 7.38
C ILE A 103 7.54 -5.52 8.10
N ALA A 104 7.78 -4.54 8.96
CA ALA A 104 9.04 -4.45 9.71
C ALA A 104 9.25 -5.63 10.66
N GLU A 105 8.19 -6.14 11.30
CA GLU A 105 8.24 -7.32 12.17
C GLU A 105 8.54 -8.59 11.37
N LEU A 106 7.88 -8.79 10.24
CA LEU A 106 8.05 -9.99 9.41
C LEU A 106 9.37 -10.00 8.63
N ASN A 107 9.86 -8.81 8.22
CA ASN A 107 11.09 -8.69 7.44
C ASN A 107 12.36 -8.82 8.28
N ALA A 108 12.39 -8.18 9.44
CA ALA A 108 13.60 -8.09 10.27
C ALA A 108 13.28 -8.04 11.77
N PRO A 109 12.76 -9.16 12.36
CA PRO A 109 12.30 -9.18 13.75
C PRO A 109 13.41 -8.84 14.76
N GLU A 110 14.66 -9.22 14.45
CA GLU A 110 15.82 -9.02 15.33
C GLU A 110 16.51 -7.66 15.19
N ARG A 111 16.12 -6.84 14.19
CA ARG A 111 16.78 -5.55 13.93
C ARG A 111 16.23 -4.46 14.83
N LYS A 112 17.15 -3.71 15.47
CA LYS A 112 16.81 -2.49 16.24
C LYS A 112 16.30 -1.37 15.32
N GLU A 113 16.93 -1.20 14.16
CA GLU A 113 16.51 -0.23 13.15
C GLU A 113 15.60 -0.91 12.12
N LYS A 114 14.38 -0.38 11.99
CA LYS A 114 13.41 -0.88 11.01
C LYS A 114 13.89 -0.56 9.61
N PRO A 115 13.87 -1.51 8.67
CA PRO A 115 14.22 -1.25 7.29
C PRO A 115 13.21 -0.32 6.63
N LEU A 116 13.71 0.60 5.79
CA LEU A 116 12.83 1.41 4.96
C LEU A 116 12.17 0.54 3.88
N ILE A 117 10.88 0.76 3.66
CA ILE A 117 10.05 0.02 2.73
C ILE A 117 10.09 0.67 1.34
N TRP A 118 10.24 -0.11 0.29
CA TRP A 118 9.94 0.31 -1.08
C TRP A 118 8.47 0.03 -1.39
N CYS A 119 7.78 0.97 -2.05
CA CYS A 119 6.43 0.75 -2.55
C CYS A 119 6.46 0.56 -4.07
N VAL A 120 5.70 -0.41 -4.56
CA VAL A 120 5.38 -0.55 -5.98
C VAL A 120 3.87 -0.66 -6.15
N GLY A 121 3.33 -0.04 -7.17
CA GLY A 121 1.88 -0.11 -7.41
C GLY A 121 1.54 0.04 -8.88
N VAL A 122 0.34 -0.42 -9.23
CA VAL A 122 -0.23 -0.34 -10.58
C VAL A 122 -1.52 0.47 -10.51
N ASP A 123 -1.78 1.36 -11.49
CA ASP A 123 -2.99 2.17 -11.61
C ASP A 123 -3.28 2.98 -10.31
N THR A 124 -4.35 2.69 -9.56
CA THR A 124 -4.66 3.29 -8.25
C THR A 124 -3.61 2.93 -7.20
N GLY A 125 -3.07 1.70 -7.24
CA GLY A 125 -1.96 1.28 -6.37
C GLY A 125 -0.69 2.11 -6.58
N ALA A 126 -0.44 2.59 -7.81
CA ALA A 126 0.67 3.50 -8.07
C ALA A 126 0.49 4.86 -7.37
N TYR A 127 -0.72 5.40 -7.37
CA TYR A 127 -1.06 6.59 -6.58
C TYR A 127 -0.78 6.37 -5.09
N GLN A 128 -1.22 5.25 -4.53
CA GLN A 128 -0.99 4.90 -3.13
C GLN A 128 0.51 4.78 -2.80
N ALA A 129 1.27 4.12 -3.67
CA ALA A 129 2.72 3.95 -3.49
C ALA A 129 3.43 5.32 -3.43
N VAL A 130 3.08 6.24 -4.33
CA VAL A 130 3.62 7.60 -4.34
C VAL A 130 3.20 8.37 -3.09
N GLN A 131 1.94 8.29 -2.66
CA GLN A 131 1.46 8.92 -1.42
C GLN A 131 2.24 8.41 -0.18
N CYS A 132 2.47 7.10 -0.08
CA CYS A 132 3.27 6.52 1.01
C CYS A 132 4.67 7.17 1.06
N ARG A 133 5.37 7.26 -0.08
CA ARG A 133 6.71 7.84 -0.14
C ARG A 133 6.72 9.33 0.17
N LEU A 134 5.81 10.10 -0.40
CA LEU A 134 5.80 11.57 -0.25
C LEU A 134 5.41 11.99 1.17
N ARG A 135 4.43 11.32 1.78
CA ARG A 135 3.88 11.70 3.08
C ARG A 135 4.57 11.00 4.27
N ARG A 136 5.31 9.91 4.04
CA ARG A 136 6.05 9.16 5.09
C ARG A 136 7.49 8.81 4.66
N PRO A 137 8.33 9.83 4.35
CA PRO A 137 9.68 9.60 3.83
C PRO A 137 10.63 8.89 4.81
N ARG A 138 10.30 8.87 6.10
CA ARG A 138 11.07 8.14 7.12
C ARG A 138 10.71 6.65 7.21
N THR A 139 9.59 6.25 6.64
CA THR A 139 9.14 4.85 6.59
C THR A 139 9.39 4.24 5.21
N PHE A 140 9.21 5.03 4.16
CA PHE A 140 9.30 4.56 2.78
C PHE A 140 10.50 5.16 2.05
N ALA A 141 11.41 4.30 1.56
CA ALA A 141 12.64 4.69 0.86
C ALA A 141 12.35 5.23 -0.55
N GLY A 142 11.37 4.64 -1.23
CA GLY A 142 11.05 4.97 -2.61
C GLY A 142 9.69 4.44 -3.05
N ALA A 143 9.24 4.91 -4.21
CA ALA A 143 8.03 4.42 -4.86
C ALA A 143 8.26 4.17 -6.35
N MET A 144 7.62 3.13 -6.89
CA MET A 144 7.55 2.83 -8.31
C MET A 144 6.09 2.71 -8.71
N GLY A 145 5.67 3.55 -9.64
CA GLY A 145 4.30 3.54 -10.18
C GLY A 145 4.28 3.03 -11.61
N LEU A 146 3.46 2.02 -11.86
CA LEU A 146 3.22 1.45 -13.19
C LEU A 146 1.84 1.89 -13.68
N SER A 147 1.77 2.60 -14.80
CA SER A 147 0.51 3.11 -15.38
C SER A 147 -0.33 3.88 -14.36
N GLY A 148 0.30 4.71 -13.54
CA GLY A 148 -0.33 5.36 -12.41
C GLY A 148 -1.37 6.41 -12.80
N LEU A 149 -2.49 6.42 -12.10
CA LEU A 149 -3.52 7.43 -12.22
C LEU A 149 -3.45 8.38 -11.01
N TYR A 150 -2.88 9.57 -11.21
CA TYR A 150 -2.57 10.51 -10.13
C TYR A 150 -3.58 11.65 -9.99
N ASP A 151 -4.53 11.78 -10.92
CA ASP A 151 -5.60 12.76 -10.84
C ASP A 151 -6.81 12.18 -10.08
N MET A 152 -6.87 12.47 -8.80
CA MET A 152 -7.98 12.04 -7.93
C MET A 152 -9.30 12.74 -8.25
N GLY A 153 -9.30 13.85 -8.95
CA GLY A 153 -10.51 14.53 -9.40
C GLY A 153 -11.39 13.63 -10.26
N ARG A 154 -10.80 12.73 -11.03
CA ARG A 154 -11.53 11.74 -11.81
C ARG A 154 -12.34 10.75 -10.98
N PHE A 155 -11.91 10.46 -9.75
CA PHE A 155 -12.61 9.55 -8.84
C PHE A 155 -13.54 10.30 -7.89
N LEU A 156 -13.07 11.41 -7.35
CA LEU A 156 -13.78 12.12 -6.27
C LEU A 156 -14.82 13.11 -6.81
N GLY A 157 -14.68 13.56 -8.06
CA GLY A 157 -15.71 14.34 -8.76
C GLY A 157 -15.96 15.75 -8.21
N SER A 158 -15.24 16.20 -7.16
CA SER A 158 -15.35 17.56 -6.64
C SER A 158 -14.00 18.10 -6.15
N ALA A 159 -13.78 19.39 -6.36
CA ALA A 159 -12.60 20.11 -5.89
C ALA A 159 -12.49 20.09 -4.35
N GLU A 160 -13.61 20.08 -3.63
CA GLU A 160 -13.68 20.03 -2.17
C GLU A 160 -13.15 18.70 -1.61
N ALA A 161 -13.52 17.57 -2.21
CA ALA A 161 -13.02 16.27 -1.81
C ALA A 161 -11.52 16.09 -2.13
N VAL A 162 -11.05 16.65 -3.23
CA VAL A 162 -9.62 16.68 -3.58
C VAL A 162 -8.85 17.56 -2.58
N SER A 163 -9.39 18.71 -2.21
CA SER A 163 -8.80 19.59 -1.20
C SER A 163 -8.70 18.93 0.18
N TYR A 164 -9.67 18.11 0.56
CA TYR A 164 -9.65 17.37 1.83
C TYR A 164 -8.45 16.40 1.93
N THR A 165 -8.12 15.69 0.86
CA THR A 165 -6.96 14.80 0.83
C THR A 165 -5.64 15.56 0.87
N HIS A 166 -5.58 16.75 0.27
CA HIS A 166 -4.39 17.61 0.29
C HIS A 166 -4.19 18.31 1.64
N LEU A 167 -5.24 18.81 2.29
CA LEU A 167 -5.15 19.48 3.59
C LEU A 167 -4.62 18.54 4.68
N ARG A 168 -5.11 17.32 4.75
CA ARG A 168 -4.59 16.33 5.69
C ARG A 168 -3.13 15.90 5.41
N ALA A 169 -2.68 15.99 4.18
CA ALA A 169 -1.27 15.76 3.86
C ALA A 169 -0.34 16.82 4.50
N HIS A 170 -0.82 18.07 4.64
CA HIS A 170 -0.10 19.14 5.31
C HIS A 170 -0.14 19.05 6.84
N GLU A 171 -1.26 18.68 7.45
CA GLU A 171 -1.37 18.50 8.90
C GLU A 171 -0.40 17.44 9.43
N THR A 172 -0.18 16.35 8.68
CA THR A 172 0.76 15.28 9.08
C THR A 172 2.24 15.64 8.86
N LEU A 173 2.54 16.72 8.13
CA LEU A 173 3.91 17.23 7.98
C LEU A 173 4.29 18.21 9.10
N SER A 174 3.31 18.84 9.78
CA SER A 174 3.55 19.74 10.91
C SER A 174 3.78 19.01 12.24
N ASP A 175 3.48 17.70 12.31
CA ASP A 175 3.70 16.86 13.50
C ASP A 175 5.04 16.10 13.48
N LEU A 176 5.95 16.47 12.55
CA LEU A 176 7.30 15.92 12.39
C LEU A 176 8.38 16.94 12.71
#